data_9883d9fae2d3a31cfdd0f10fcb181003
#
_entry.id   9883d9fae2d3a31cfdd0f10fcb181003
#
_cell.length_a   1.000
_cell.length_b   1.000
_cell.length_c   1.000
_cell.angle_alpha   90.00
_cell.angle_beta   90.00
_cell.angle_gamma   90.00
#
_symmetry.space_group_name_H-M   'P 1'
#
loop_
_entity.id
_entity.type
_entity.pdbx_description
1 polymer ?
#
loop_
_entity_poly.entity_id
_entity_poly.type
_entity_poly.pdbx_seq_one_letter_code
_entity_poly.pdbx_strand_id
1 'polypeptide(L)'
;MFKSNRDYKLYIEDIKNECKNIKKFVENVTYEEFTENLEKVYAVAKAFENIGEAVKNIPKELTDEYPEIPWSEVAKMRDVLTHHYFGVDDKVLWDTLGEDFDEFEKAINDMINKLDKKS
;
A
#
# COMPACT_ATOMS: atom_id res chain seq x y z
N MET A 1 -24.11 1.05 -5.49
CA MET A 1 -23.28 1.08 -6.70
C MET A 1 -22.64 -0.28 -6.97
N PHE A 2 -22.62 -0.68 -8.20
CA PHE A 2 -22.07 -1.98 -8.56
C PHE A 2 -20.58 -1.90 -8.83
N LYS A 3 -19.85 -2.89 -8.33
CA LYS A 3 -18.43 -3.01 -8.63
C LYS A 3 -18.28 -4.04 -9.72
N SER A 4 -17.63 -3.65 -10.79
CA SER A 4 -17.33 -4.53 -11.90
C SER A 4 -15.88 -4.96 -11.83
N ASN A 5 -15.47 -5.90 -12.68
CA ASN A 5 -14.08 -6.31 -12.79
C ASN A 5 -13.17 -5.12 -13.11
N ARG A 6 -13.70 -4.15 -13.82
CA ARG A 6 -12.98 -2.94 -14.17
C ARG A 6 -12.66 -2.11 -12.94
N ASP A 7 -13.62 -2.06 -11.97
CA ASP A 7 -13.42 -1.25 -10.76
C ASP A 7 -12.28 -1.75 -9.92
N TYR A 8 -12.16 -3.05 -9.68
CA TYR A 8 -11.08 -3.53 -8.84
C TYR A 8 -9.72 -3.41 -9.53
N LYS A 9 -9.68 -3.46 -10.85
CA LYS A 9 -8.44 -3.22 -11.58
C LYS A 9 -7.94 -1.80 -11.30
N LEU A 10 -8.85 -0.82 -11.27
CA LEU A 10 -8.49 0.55 -10.96
C LEU A 10 -7.92 0.67 -9.54
N TYR A 11 -8.49 -0.04 -8.58
CA TYR A 11 -7.94 -0.04 -7.22
C TYR A 11 -6.53 -0.63 -7.18
N ILE A 12 -6.29 -1.68 -7.93
CA ILE A 12 -4.95 -2.29 -7.99
C ILE A 12 -3.96 -1.31 -8.63
N GLU A 13 -4.37 -0.60 -9.68
CA GLU A 13 -3.53 0.42 -10.30
C GLU A 13 -3.23 1.56 -9.34
N ASP A 14 -4.22 1.97 -8.54
CA ASP A 14 -4.03 2.99 -7.51
C ASP A 14 -2.98 2.55 -6.49
N ILE A 15 -3.02 1.27 -6.09
CA ILE A 15 -2.03 0.73 -5.16
C ILE A 15 -0.64 0.80 -5.79
N LYS A 16 -0.51 0.42 -7.04
CA LYS A 16 0.76 0.50 -7.75
C LYS A 16 1.30 1.92 -7.75
N ASN A 17 0.45 2.90 -8.02
CA ASN A 17 0.86 4.30 -8.04
C ASN A 17 1.29 4.77 -6.66
N GLU A 18 0.58 4.36 -5.61
CA GLU A 18 0.97 4.73 -4.26
C GLU A 18 2.31 4.10 -3.86
N CYS A 19 2.56 2.88 -4.29
CA CYS A 19 3.87 2.26 -4.05
C CYS A 19 4.99 3.07 -4.70
N LYS A 20 4.77 3.55 -5.92
CA LYS A 20 5.74 4.40 -6.61
C LYS A 20 5.95 5.71 -5.87
N ASN A 21 4.87 6.30 -5.37
CA ASN A 21 4.95 7.56 -4.63
C ASN A 21 5.76 7.37 -3.34
N ILE A 22 5.49 6.29 -2.61
CA ILE A 22 6.24 5.99 -1.38
C ILE A 22 7.73 5.88 -1.68
N LYS A 23 8.09 5.18 -2.73
CA LYS A 23 9.49 5.03 -3.11
C LYS A 23 10.15 6.37 -3.40
N LYS A 24 9.42 7.27 -4.06
CA LYS A 24 9.94 8.61 -4.33
C LYS A 24 10.13 9.41 -3.04
N PHE A 25 9.18 9.31 -2.11
CA PHE A 25 9.26 10.05 -0.87
C PHE A 25 10.46 9.66 -0.03
N VAL A 26 10.86 8.39 -0.08
CA VAL A 26 11.94 7.89 0.77
C VAL A 26 13.24 7.62 0.01
N GLU A 27 13.31 7.93 -1.27
CA GLU A 27 14.50 7.71 -2.07
C GLU A 27 15.69 8.47 -1.49
N ASN A 28 16.76 7.74 -1.18
CA ASN A 28 17.98 8.29 -0.61
C ASN A 28 17.78 9.02 0.73
N VAL A 29 16.73 8.64 1.47
CA VAL A 29 16.39 9.24 2.76
C VAL A 29 16.77 8.25 3.86
N THR A 30 17.51 8.72 4.87
CA THR A 30 17.82 7.88 6.03
C THR A 30 16.65 7.91 7.01
N TYR A 31 16.66 6.96 7.97
CA TYR A 31 15.64 6.94 9.00
C TYR A 31 15.61 8.27 9.78
N GLU A 32 16.77 8.78 10.13
CA GLU A 32 16.86 10.05 10.87
C GLU A 32 16.26 11.20 10.08
N GLU A 33 16.57 11.27 8.80
CA GLU A 33 15.99 12.31 7.93
C GLU A 33 14.48 12.15 7.81
N PHE A 34 14.02 10.91 7.73
CA PHE A 34 12.59 10.63 7.63
C PHE A 34 11.85 11.11 8.88
N THR A 35 12.35 10.75 10.07
CA THR A 35 11.67 11.10 11.33
C THR A 35 11.65 12.61 11.56
N GLU A 36 12.64 13.33 11.05
CA GLU A 36 12.71 14.77 11.18
C GLU A 36 11.87 15.53 10.16
N ASN A 37 11.41 14.83 9.13
CA ASN A 37 10.60 15.47 8.08
C ASN A 37 9.14 15.08 8.22
N LEU A 38 8.40 15.88 8.96
CA LEU A 38 6.99 15.61 9.24
C LEU A 38 6.16 15.49 7.97
N GLU A 39 6.46 16.28 6.95
CA GLU A 39 5.74 16.21 5.67
C GLU A 39 5.92 14.85 5.01
N LYS A 40 7.12 14.29 5.03
CA LYS A 40 7.38 12.97 4.47
C LYS A 40 6.67 11.89 5.27
N VAL A 41 6.70 11.98 6.59
CA VAL A 41 6.00 11.01 7.44
C VAL A 41 4.52 11.00 7.11
N TYR A 42 3.89 12.16 7.03
CA TYR A 42 2.48 12.25 6.68
C TYR A 42 2.20 11.78 5.26
N ALA A 43 3.08 12.10 4.31
CA ALA A 43 2.89 11.66 2.93
C ALA A 43 2.92 10.14 2.81
N VAL A 44 3.88 9.50 3.48
CA VAL A 44 3.99 8.04 3.48
C VAL A 44 2.78 7.42 4.20
N ALA A 45 2.40 7.98 5.35
CA ALA A 45 1.24 7.50 6.09
C ALA A 45 -0.03 7.59 5.24
N LYS A 46 -0.22 8.70 4.54
CA LYS A 46 -1.39 8.86 3.67
C LYS A 46 -1.39 7.86 2.53
N ALA A 47 -0.22 7.61 1.94
CA ALA A 47 -0.11 6.62 0.87
C ALA A 47 -0.47 5.22 1.38
N PHE A 48 0.01 4.83 2.57
CA PHE A 48 -0.36 3.54 3.17
C PHE A 48 -1.85 3.48 3.50
N GLU A 49 -2.42 4.57 3.97
CA GLU A 49 -3.86 4.64 4.24
C GLU A 49 -4.65 4.39 2.95
N ASN A 50 -4.23 5.03 1.86
CA ASN A 50 -4.87 4.84 0.56
C ASN A 50 -4.72 3.39 0.07
N ILE A 51 -3.56 2.79 0.28
CA ILE A 51 -3.33 1.39 -0.07
C ILE A 51 -4.27 0.48 0.72
N GLY A 52 -4.38 0.70 2.02
CA GLY A 52 -5.27 -0.10 2.86
C GLY A 52 -6.72 0.00 2.42
N GLU A 53 -7.17 1.19 2.06
CA GLU A 53 -8.54 1.37 1.56
C GLU A 53 -8.75 0.65 0.23
N ALA A 54 -7.78 0.74 -0.68
CA ALA A 54 -7.88 0.10 -1.98
C ALA A 54 -7.88 -1.43 -1.86
N VAL A 55 -7.07 -1.98 -0.96
CA VAL A 55 -6.99 -3.42 -0.75
C VAL A 55 -8.35 -4.01 -0.39
N LYS A 56 -9.17 -3.27 0.35
CA LYS A 56 -10.51 -3.71 0.73
C LYS A 56 -11.41 -3.96 -0.47
N ASN A 57 -11.06 -3.40 -1.62
CA ASN A 57 -11.86 -3.50 -2.83
C ASN A 57 -11.34 -4.55 -3.81
N ILE A 58 -10.33 -5.32 -3.44
CA ILE A 58 -9.80 -6.40 -4.28
C ILE A 58 -10.55 -7.69 -3.93
N PRO A 59 -11.09 -8.39 -4.94
CA PRO A 59 -11.80 -9.66 -4.68
C PRO A 59 -10.92 -10.68 -3.98
N LYS A 60 -11.51 -11.43 -3.07
CA LYS A 60 -10.80 -12.46 -2.31
C LYS A 60 -10.15 -13.49 -3.23
N GLU A 61 -10.81 -13.82 -4.34
CA GLU A 61 -10.25 -14.79 -5.30
C GLU A 61 -8.86 -14.38 -5.78
N LEU A 62 -8.64 -13.07 -5.94
CA LEU A 62 -7.34 -12.58 -6.38
C LEU A 62 -6.32 -12.57 -5.25
N THR A 63 -6.72 -12.09 -4.07
CA THR A 63 -5.77 -12.05 -2.95
C THR A 63 -5.37 -13.44 -2.49
N ASP A 64 -6.26 -14.42 -2.64
CA ASP A 64 -5.96 -15.82 -2.28
C ASP A 64 -4.82 -16.40 -3.10
N GLU A 65 -4.54 -15.85 -4.28
CA GLU A 65 -3.42 -16.30 -5.10
C GLU A 65 -2.06 -15.83 -4.56
N TYR A 66 -2.08 -14.95 -3.55
CA TYR A 66 -0.86 -14.41 -2.94
C TYR A 66 -0.92 -14.57 -1.43
N PRO A 67 -0.91 -15.83 -0.95
CA PRO A 67 -1.10 -16.10 0.48
C PRO A 67 0.03 -15.59 1.37
N GLU A 68 1.19 -15.29 0.80
CA GLU A 68 2.32 -14.75 1.56
C GLU A 68 2.11 -13.30 1.97
N ILE A 69 1.15 -12.60 1.35
CA ILE A 69 0.87 -11.20 1.68
C ILE A 69 -0.22 -11.16 2.76
N PRO A 70 0.03 -10.44 3.88
CA PRO A 70 -0.97 -10.32 4.95
C PRO A 70 -2.04 -9.28 4.60
N TRP A 71 -2.90 -9.60 3.66
CA TRP A 71 -3.89 -8.68 3.11
C TRP A 71 -4.78 -8.04 4.18
N SER A 72 -5.19 -8.84 5.16
CA SER A 72 -6.04 -8.33 6.25
C SER A 72 -5.32 -7.24 7.04
N GLU A 73 -4.05 -7.43 7.31
CA GLU A 73 -3.26 -6.42 8.05
C GLU A 73 -3.05 -5.17 7.20
N VAL A 74 -2.81 -5.35 5.90
CA VAL A 74 -2.66 -4.20 5.00
C VAL A 74 -3.95 -3.39 4.96
N ALA A 75 -5.09 -4.06 4.86
CA ALA A 75 -6.38 -3.38 4.85
C ALA A 75 -6.63 -2.60 6.15
N LYS A 76 -6.20 -3.16 7.28
CA LYS A 76 -6.37 -2.52 8.60
C LYS A 76 -5.50 -1.28 8.77
N MET A 77 -4.44 -1.15 7.99
CA MET A 77 -3.58 0.03 8.08
C MET A 77 -4.36 1.33 7.93
N ARG A 78 -5.35 1.33 7.07
CA ARG A 78 -6.18 2.52 6.87
C ARG A 78 -6.84 2.94 8.18
N ASP A 79 -7.42 1.98 8.91
CA ASP A 79 -8.12 2.27 10.17
C ASP A 79 -7.13 2.72 11.25
N VAL A 80 -6.01 2.03 11.35
CA VAL A 80 -4.98 2.39 12.35
C VAL A 80 -4.47 3.81 12.10
N LEU A 81 -4.11 4.12 10.86
CA LEU A 81 -3.55 5.42 10.53
C LEU A 81 -4.59 6.53 10.65
N THR A 82 -5.84 6.25 10.29
CA THR A 82 -6.91 7.24 10.39
C THR A 82 -7.20 7.61 11.84
N HIS A 83 -7.17 6.62 12.74
CA HIS A 83 -7.51 6.85 14.15
C HIS A 83 -6.32 7.27 15.02
N HIS A 84 -5.11 7.16 14.52
CA HIS A 84 -3.91 7.44 15.30
C HIS A 84 -3.03 8.50 14.66
N TYR A 85 -3.62 9.47 14.00
CA TYR A 85 -2.81 10.44 13.25
C TYR A 85 -1.96 11.36 14.15
N PHE A 86 -2.29 11.50 15.42
CA PHE A 86 -1.43 12.21 16.36
C PHE A 86 -0.32 11.33 16.92
N GLY A 87 -0.48 10.03 16.79
CA GLY A 87 0.47 9.07 17.29
C GLY A 87 1.01 8.18 16.21
N VAL A 88 1.06 8.67 14.96
CA VAL A 88 1.66 7.89 13.88
C VAL A 88 3.08 7.54 14.28
N ASP A 89 3.35 6.24 14.38
CA ASP A 89 4.67 5.76 14.75
C ASP A 89 5.52 5.71 13.49
N ASP A 90 6.38 6.70 13.36
CA ASP A 90 7.26 6.81 12.19
C ASP A 90 8.21 5.63 12.05
N LYS A 91 8.58 5.01 13.17
CA LYS A 91 9.43 3.83 13.12
C LYS A 91 8.69 2.65 12.50
N VAL A 92 7.42 2.47 12.85
CA VAL A 92 6.60 1.40 12.27
C VAL A 92 6.44 1.62 10.76
N LEU A 93 6.18 2.84 10.35
CA LEU A 93 6.10 3.17 8.93
C LEU A 93 7.40 2.85 8.21
N TRP A 94 8.51 3.29 8.80
CA TRP A 94 9.83 3.07 8.19
C TRP A 94 10.16 1.59 8.08
N ASP A 95 9.91 0.83 9.15
CA ASP A 95 10.20 -0.59 9.17
C ASP A 95 9.36 -1.35 8.13
N THR A 96 8.15 -0.86 7.85
CA THR A 96 7.29 -1.46 6.84
C THR A 96 7.86 -1.33 5.43
N LEU A 97 8.76 -0.37 5.21
CA LEU A 97 9.32 -0.08 3.89
C LEU A 97 10.44 -1.03 3.45
N GLY A 98 10.71 -2.07 4.21
CA GLY A 98 11.76 -3.01 3.88
C GLY A 98 11.28 -4.12 2.96
N GLU A 99 11.68 -5.35 3.31
CA GLU A 99 11.41 -6.53 2.51
C GLU A 99 9.91 -6.79 2.30
N ASP A 100 9.11 -6.57 3.32
CA ASP A 100 7.66 -6.79 3.23
C ASP A 100 7.03 -5.89 2.18
N PHE A 101 7.46 -4.64 2.12
CA PHE A 101 6.96 -3.70 1.12
C PHE A 101 7.31 -4.16 -0.29
N ASP A 102 8.55 -4.62 -0.48
CA ASP A 102 9.01 -5.08 -1.78
C ASP A 102 8.20 -6.28 -2.25
N GLU A 103 7.92 -7.21 -1.36
CA GLU A 103 7.10 -8.38 -1.68
C GLU A 103 5.68 -7.98 -2.05
N PHE A 104 5.12 -7.01 -1.31
CA PHE A 104 3.79 -6.49 -1.58
C PHE A 104 3.73 -5.85 -2.97
N GLU A 105 4.69 -4.99 -3.28
CA GLU A 105 4.74 -4.33 -4.58
C GLU A 105 4.86 -5.33 -5.71
N LYS A 106 5.66 -6.36 -5.52
CA LYS A 106 5.85 -7.42 -6.50
C LYS A 106 4.52 -8.15 -6.78
N ALA A 107 3.77 -8.45 -5.72
CA ALA A 107 2.47 -9.10 -5.86
C ALA A 107 1.50 -8.21 -6.65
N ILE A 108 1.48 -6.92 -6.35
CA ILE A 108 0.61 -5.97 -7.04
C ILE A 108 0.94 -5.90 -8.53
N ASN A 109 2.23 -5.82 -8.86
CA ASN A 109 2.66 -5.79 -10.26
C ASN A 109 2.28 -7.08 -10.99
N ASP A 110 2.39 -8.21 -10.31
CA ASP A 110 2.01 -9.49 -10.89
C ASP A 110 0.51 -9.57 -11.15
N MET A 111 -0.31 -9.05 -10.22
CA MET A 111 -1.76 -8.97 -10.42
C MET A 111 -2.12 -8.18 -11.66
N ILE A 112 -1.49 -7.01 -11.84
CA ILE A 112 -1.75 -6.15 -12.99
C ILE A 112 -1.41 -6.88 -14.28
N ASN A 113 -0.25 -7.54 -14.31
CA ASN A 113 0.18 -8.26 -15.50
C ASN A 113 -0.79 -9.38 -15.87
N LYS A 114 -1.29 -10.10 -14.87
CA LYS A 114 -2.26 -11.16 -15.12
C LYS A 114 -3.58 -10.62 -15.66
N LEU A 115 -4.04 -9.51 -15.12
CA LEU A 115 -5.29 -8.89 -15.58
C LEU A 115 -5.15 -8.36 -16.99
N ASP A 116 -4.02 -7.77 -17.33
CA ASP A 116 -3.77 -7.25 -18.67
C ASP A 116 -3.73 -8.37 -19.69
N LYS A 117 -3.19 -9.53 -19.33
CA LYS A 117 -3.14 -10.68 -20.24
C LYS A 117 -4.51 -11.27 -20.52
N LYS A 118 -5.47 -11.09 -19.61
CA LYS A 118 -6.81 -11.62 -19.75
C LYS A 118 -7.75 -10.70 -20.52
N SER A 119 -7.37 -9.47 -20.74
CA SER A 119 -8.23 -8.49 -21.42
C SER A 119 -8.03 -8.44 -22.91
#